data_b89dece6c06bc589d7c897104de093c0
#
_entry.id   b89dece6c06bc589d7c897104de093c0
#
_cell.length_a   1.000
_cell.length_b   1.000
_cell.length_c   1.000
_cell.angle_alpha   90.00
_cell.angle_beta   90.00
_cell.angle_gamma   90.00
#
_symmetry.space_group_name_H-M   'P 1'
#
loop_
_entity.id
_entity.type
_entity.pdbx_description
1 polymer ?
#
loop_
_entity_poly.entity_id
_entity_poly.type
_entity_poly.pdbx_seq_one_letter_code
_entity_poly.pdbx_strand_id
1 'polypeptide(L)'
;GYAENMAKAAAKNLPLFLSSTMLYRRETQYIKQQVAEFGKPVHYIYHIGQYLPDWHPWENYKNFFVGNARTGGVREIFGIDLPWLLDTFGDVTHVTVQEDSISDLGLPYPDCVTLLLRHASGAQGVLAADVVSPKAVRNFECFGDGLHLFWEGNPKALYEFKDGDKRFVNTYASFEHDSRYSDNIVENAYVDE
;
A
#
# COMPACT_ATOMS: atom_id res chain seq x y z
N GLY A 1 5.13 -22.82 8.99
CA GLY A 1 5.23 -21.65 8.11
C GLY A 1 4.24 -21.67 6.95
N TYR A 2 4.30 -20.67 6.05
CA TYR A 2 3.34 -20.53 4.93
C TYR A 2 3.20 -21.80 4.09
N ALA A 3 4.32 -22.37 3.61
CA ALA A 3 4.33 -23.60 2.82
C ALA A 3 3.67 -24.78 3.55
N GLU A 4 3.89 -24.90 4.86
CA GLU A 4 3.25 -25.95 5.67
C GLU A 4 1.73 -25.75 5.78
N ASN A 5 1.28 -24.51 5.97
CA ASN A 5 -0.14 -24.19 6.03
C ASN A 5 -0.82 -24.42 4.67
N MET A 6 -0.16 -24.06 3.56
CA MET A 6 -0.64 -24.37 2.21
C MET A 6 -0.79 -25.87 1.99
N ALA A 7 0.20 -26.68 2.40
CA ALA A 7 0.12 -28.13 2.30
C ALA A 7 -1.03 -28.72 3.14
N LYS A 8 -1.23 -28.21 4.36
CA LYS A 8 -2.36 -28.63 5.23
C LYS A 8 -3.71 -28.26 4.64
N ALA A 9 -3.84 -27.07 4.07
CA ALA A 9 -5.06 -26.62 3.41
C ALA A 9 -5.38 -27.48 2.19
N ALA A 10 -4.38 -27.71 1.33
CA ALA A 10 -4.52 -28.58 0.15
C ALA A 10 -4.92 -30.01 0.52
N ALA A 11 -4.30 -30.60 1.55
CA ALA A 11 -4.63 -31.94 2.03
C ALA A 11 -6.08 -32.08 2.54
N LYS A 12 -6.68 -30.97 2.97
CA LYS A 12 -8.06 -30.90 3.45
C LYS A 12 -9.05 -30.34 2.44
N ASN A 13 -8.59 -30.02 1.23
CA ASN A 13 -9.37 -29.34 0.19
C ASN A 13 -10.01 -28.04 0.70
N LEU A 14 -9.26 -27.25 1.48
CA LEU A 14 -9.69 -25.98 2.03
C LEU A 14 -9.02 -24.83 1.27
N PRO A 15 -9.74 -23.73 0.96
CA PRO A 15 -9.11 -22.54 0.42
C PRO A 15 -8.18 -21.90 1.45
N LEU A 16 -7.03 -21.42 1.01
CA LEU A 16 -6.12 -20.59 1.78
C LEU A 16 -5.49 -19.57 0.83
N PHE A 17 -5.84 -18.32 1.00
CA PHE A 17 -5.33 -17.20 0.18
C PHE A 17 -5.05 -16.00 1.06
N LEU A 18 -4.26 -15.07 0.53
CA LEU A 18 -3.98 -13.80 1.17
C LEU A 18 -5.18 -12.87 0.96
N SER A 19 -5.75 -12.40 2.07
CA SER A 19 -6.66 -11.26 2.05
C SER A 19 -5.85 -9.98 1.77
N SER A 20 -6.20 -9.25 0.73
CA SER A 20 -5.51 -8.02 0.33
C SER A 20 -6.48 -7.03 -0.30
N THR A 21 -7.19 -6.30 0.55
CA THR A 21 -8.22 -5.33 0.17
C THR A 21 -7.73 -4.28 -0.83
N MET A 22 -6.43 -3.96 -0.80
CA MET A 22 -5.83 -3.02 -1.76
C MET A 22 -5.91 -3.50 -3.21
N LEU A 23 -5.99 -4.81 -3.47
CA LEU A 23 -6.20 -5.36 -4.81
C LEU A 23 -7.61 -5.10 -5.37
N TYR A 24 -8.60 -4.91 -4.48
CA TYR A 24 -10.01 -4.72 -4.83
C TYR A 24 -10.44 -3.25 -4.83
N ARG A 25 -9.56 -2.34 -4.44
CA ARG A 25 -9.83 -0.91 -4.54
C ARG A 25 -9.88 -0.48 -6.00
N ARG A 26 -10.94 0.23 -6.37
CA ARG A 26 -11.14 0.67 -7.76
C ARG A 26 -10.08 1.67 -8.22
N GLU A 27 -9.49 2.44 -7.28
CA GLU A 27 -8.38 3.34 -7.58
C GLU A 27 -7.12 2.57 -7.98
N THR A 28 -6.76 1.51 -7.25
CA THR A 28 -5.58 0.68 -7.59
C THR A 28 -5.81 -0.11 -8.88
N GLN A 29 -7.03 -0.59 -9.12
CA GLN A 29 -7.42 -1.23 -10.38
C GLN A 29 -7.34 -0.24 -11.56
N TYR A 30 -7.80 1.01 -11.36
CA TYR A 30 -7.66 2.05 -12.37
C TYR A 30 -6.18 2.35 -12.67
N ILE A 31 -5.35 2.54 -11.64
CA ILE A 31 -3.91 2.76 -11.81
C ILE A 31 -3.28 1.58 -12.59
N LYS A 32 -3.59 0.34 -12.21
CA LYS A 32 -3.12 -0.86 -12.93
C LYS A 32 -3.51 -0.84 -14.40
N GLN A 33 -4.77 -0.52 -14.69
CA GLN A 33 -5.26 -0.43 -16.07
C GLN A 33 -4.50 0.63 -16.86
N GLN A 34 -4.33 1.84 -16.31
CA GLN A 34 -3.62 2.93 -17.00
C GLN A 34 -2.15 2.60 -17.26
N VAL A 35 -1.47 1.97 -16.30
CA VAL A 35 -0.08 1.49 -16.46
C VAL A 35 0.00 0.43 -17.56
N ALA A 36 -0.95 -0.52 -17.58
CA ALA A 36 -0.99 -1.56 -18.61
C ALA A 36 -1.28 -1.00 -20.02
N GLU A 37 -2.22 -0.07 -20.14
CA GLU A 37 -2.55 0.61 -21.41
C GLU A 37 -1.39 1.48 -21.91
N PHE A 38 -0.66 2.12 -21.00
CA PHE A 38 0.52 2.90 -21.34
C PHE A 38 1.64 2.04 -21.95
N GLY A 39 1.84 0.82 -21.45
CA GLY A 39 2.69 -0.20 -22.03
C GLY A 39 4.19 0.12 -22.11
N LYS A 40 4.65 1.13 -21.36
CA LYS A 40 6.06 1.53 -21.26
C LYS A 40 6.50 1.52 -19.80
N PRO A 41 7.81 1.45 -19.50
CA PRO A 41 8.31 1.60 -18.15
C PRO A 41 7.88 2.93 -17.52
N VAL A 42 7.53 2.88 -16.25
CA VAL A 42 7.11 4.03 -15.44
C VAL A 42 7.99 4.15 -14.21
N HIS A 43 7.96 5.32 -13.61
CA HIS A 43 8.50 5.56 -12.28
C HIS A 43 7.35 5.86 -11.31
N TYR A 44 7.44 5.37 -10.05
CA TYR A 44 6.47 5.72 -9.03
C TYR A 44 7.14 6.09 -7.71
N ILE A 45 6.45 6.93 -6.94
CA ILE A 45 6.79 7.29 -5.57
C ILE A 45 5.56 6.99 -4.72
N TYR A 46 5.75 6.20 -3.67
CA TYR A 46 4.68 5.84 -2.77
C TYR A 46 5.11 6.03 -1.32
N HIS A 47 4.44 6.90 -0.60
CA HIS A 47 4.62 7.12 0.83
C HIS A 47 3.39 6.65 1.58
N ILE A 48 3.63 5.77 2.58
CA ILE A 48 2.59 5.25 3.47
C ILE A 48 3.06 5.44 4.89
N GLY A 49 2.29 6.14 5.69
CA GLY A 49 2.65 6.39 7.08
C GLY A 49 1.43 6.62 7.96
N GLN A 50 1.57 6.26 9.22
CA GLN A 50 0.59 6.56 10.25
C GLN A 50 1.24 6.46 11.62
N TYR A 51 0.94 7.39 12.52
CA TYR A 51 1.49 7.40 13.87
C TYR A 51 1.03 6.15 14.65
N LEU A 52 1.97 5.31 15.05
CA LEU A 52 1.67 4.00 15.63
C LEU A 52 0.77 4.03 16.87
N PRO A 53 0.96 4.98 17.81
CA PRO A 53 0.06 5.10 18.96
C PRO A 53 -1.42 5.36 18.61
N ASP A 54 -1.71 5.91 17.42
CA ASP A 54 -3.07 6.23 16.98
C ASP A 54 -3.76 5.05 16.27
N TRP A 55 -3.03 3.95 16.00
CA TRP A 55 -3.63 2.77 15.34
C TRP A 55 -4.71 2.14 16.22
N HIS A 56 -4.40 1.98 17.52
CA HIS A 56 -5.30 1.45 18.52
C HIS A 56 -5.20 2.30 19.80
N PRO A 57 -5.82 3.48 19.84
CA PRO A 57 -5.65 4.43 20.94
C PRO A 57 -6.17 3.93 22.30
N TRP A 58 -6.93 2.84 22.31
CA TRP A 58 -7.46 2.20 23.52
C TRP A 58 -6.49 1.19 24.15
N GLU A 59 -5.35 0.90 23.53
CA GLU A 59 -4.33 -0.02 24.07
C GLU A 59 -2.91 0.48 23.81
N ASN A 60 -1.96 -0.03 24.58
CA ASN A 60 -0.57 0.34 24.38
C ASN A 60 0.00 -0.47 23.19
N TYR A 61 0.49 0.22 22.15
CA TYR A 61 1.08 -0.38 20.96
C TYR A 61 2.24 -1.34 21.26
N LYS A 62 2.94 -1.20 22.41
CA LYS A 62 4.01 -2.13 22.85
C LYS A 62 3.49 -3.49 23.26
N ASN A 63 2.23 -3.59 23.66
CA ASN A 63 1.57 -4.83 24.08
C ASN A 63 0.77 -5.51 22.96
N PHE A 64 0.71 -4.89 21.81
CA PHE A 64 0.00 -5.33 20.62
C PHE A 64 0.99 -5.96 19.63
N PHE A 65 0.54 -6.70 18.61
CA PHE A 65 1.45 -7.41 17.70
C PHE A 65 2.44 -6.48 16.98
N VAL A 66 2.06 -5.24 16.74
CA VAL A 66 2.92 -4.22 16.11
C VAL A 66 4.10 -3.79 16.98
N GLY A 67 4.06 -4.02 18.28
CA GLY A 67 5.19 -3.80 19.19
C GLY A 67 6.30 -4.85 19.10
N ASN A 68 6.13 -5.91 18.32
CA ASN A 68 7.09 -6.99 18.18
C ASN A 68 7.94 -6.81 16.91
N ALA A 69 9.26 -7.04 17.00
CA ALA A 69 10.19 -6.92 15.88
C ALA A 69 9.83 -7.80 14.67
N ARG A 70 9.21 -8.98 14.90
CA ARG A 70 8.81 -9.89 13.83
C ARG A 70 7.60 -9.38 13.04
N THR A 71 6.68 -8.70 13.69
CA THR A 71 5.38 -8.27 13.13
C THR A 71 5.22 -6.75 13.15
N GLY A 72 6.32 -6.00 13.28
CA GLY A 72 6.34 -4.56 13.45
C GLY A 72 5.51 -3.79 12.42
N GLY A 73 5.02 -2.61 12.83
CA GLY A 73 4.03 -1.84 12.06
C GLY A 73 4.46 -1.50 10.64
N VAL A 74 5.73 -1.15 10.38
CA VAL A 74 6.23 -0.93 9.02
C VAL A 74 6.13 -2.21 8.17
N ARG A 75 6.41 -3.38 8.77
CA ARG A 75 6.29 -4.67 8.09
C ARG A 75 4.84 -5.00 7.76
N GLU A 76 3.91 -4.63 8.63
CA GLU A 76 2.48 -4.78 8.36
C GLU A 76 2.05 -3.90 7.20
N ILE A 77 2.47 -2.63 7.16
CA ILE A 77 2.20 -1.72 6.04
C ILE A 77 2.67 -2.35 4.72
N PHE A 78 3.87 -2.90 4.67
CA PHE A 78 4.35 -3.60 3.47
C PHE A 78 3.48 -4.83 3.13
N GLY A 79 3.00 -5.58 4.11
CA GLY A 79 2.12 -6.72 3.89
C GLY A 79 0.79 -6.33 3.25
N ILE A 80 0.28 -5.13 3.55
CA ILE A 80 -0.97 -4.60 2.99
C ILE A 80 -0.76 -4.04 1.57
N ASP A 81 0.32 -3.30 1.35
CA ASP A 81 0.47 -2.47 0.15
C ASP A 81 1.34 -3.10 -0.94
N LEU A 82 2.31 -3.96 -0.63
CA LEU A 82 3.12 -4.63 -1.66
C LEU A 82 2.30 -5.49 -2.64
N PRO A 83 1.24 -6.22 -2.24
CA PRO A 83 0.49 -7.06 -3.16
C PRO A 83 -0.04 -6.29 -4.38
N TRP A 84 -0.64 -5.11 -4.20
CA TRP A 84 -1.17 -4.35 -5.32
C TRP A 84 -0.07 -3.70 -6.17
N LEU A 85 1.09 -3.34 -5.58
CA LEU A 85 2.24 -2.86 -6.34
C LEU A 85 2.81 -3.97 -7.24
N LEU A 86 2.94 -5.19 -6.70
CA LEU A 86 3.39 -6.36 -7.48
C LEU A 86 2.39 -6.71 -8.59
N ASP A 87 1.11 -6.64 -8.29
CA ASP A 87 0.03 -6.88 -9.27
C ASP A 87 0.02 -5.83 -10.40
N THR A 88 0.42 -4.59 -10.09
CA THR A 88 0.45 -3.47 -11.05
C THR A 88 1.74 -3.43 -11.87
N PHE A 89 2.91 -3.58 -11.21
CA PHE A 89 4.22 -3.34 -11.81
C PHE A 89 5.01 -4.63 -12.10
N GLY A 90 4.52 -5.78 -11.64
CA GLY A 90 5.18 -7.08 -11.75
C GLY A 90 6.22 -7.34 -10.67
N ASP A 91 6.90 -8.48 -10.79
CA ASP A 91 7.88 -8.97 -9.82
C ASP A 91 9.05 -8.00 -9.63
N VAL A 92 9.50 -7.86 -8.39
CA VAL A 92 10.70 -7.09 -8.03
C VAL A 92 11.94 -7.90 -8.32
N THR A 93 12.86 -7.35 -9.12
CA THR A 93 14.14 -7.95 -9.48
C THR A 93 15.31 -7.45 -8.64
N HIS A 94 15.21 -6.19 -8.17
CA HIS A 94 16.22 -5.58 -7.30
C HIS A 94 15.56 -4.70 -6.27
N VAL A 95 16.10 -4.72 -5.05
CA VAL A 95 15.71 -3.85 -3.95
C VAL A 95 16.94 -3.28 -3.25
N THR A 96 16.91 -1.98 -2.98
CA THR A 96 17.83 -1.33 -2.03
C THR A 96 16.99 -0.86 -0.85
N VAL A 97 17.46 -1.15 0.35
CA VAL A 97 16.74 -0.83 1.60
C VAL A 97 17.54 0.20 2.37
N GLN A 98 16.84 1.24 2.83
CA GLN A 98 17.30 2.14 3.86
C GLN A 98 16.32 2.12 5.01
N GLU A 99 16.79 1.88 6.22
CA GLU A 99 15.97 1.81 7.42
C GLU A 99 16.60 2.59 8.56
N ASP A 100 15.78 3.22 9.38
CA ASP A 100 16.22 4.00 10.53
C ASP A 100 15.13 4.08 11.60
N SER A 101 15.52 4.51 12.81
CA SER A 101 14.63 4.86 13.91
C SER A 101 14.79 6.35 14.19
N ILE A 102 13.81 7.14 13.74
CA ILE A 102 13.83 8.61 13.80
C ILE A 102 12.95 9.17 14.92
N SER A 103 12.25 8.30 15.67
CA SER A 103 11.37 8.70 16.77
C SER A 103 11.79 8.13 18.12
N ASP A 104 11.19 8.67 19.18
CA ASP A 104 11.35 8.20 20.57
C ASP A 104 10.31 7.14 20.98
N LEU A 105 9.67 6.45 20.03
CA LEU A 105 8.67 5.41 20.30
C LEU A 105 9.26 4.18 21.02
N GLY A 106 10.58 3.99 20.95
CA GLY A 106 11.29 2.89 21.62
C GLY A 106 10.85 1.52 21.08
N LEU A 107 10.72 1.43 19.75
CA LEU A 107 10.36 0.20 19.05
C LEU A 107 11.59 -0.73 18.89
N PRO A 108 11.41 -2.06 18.90
CA PRO A 108 12.48 -3.02 18.67
C PRO A 108 12.76 -3.25 17.16
N TYR A 109 12.35 -2.31 16.29
CA TYR A 109 12.52 -2.35 14.85
C TYR A 109 12.59 -0.92 14.28
N PRO A 110 13.10 -0.70 13.05
CA PRO A 110 13.11 0.60 12.40
C PRO A 110 11.68 1.15 12.23
N ASP A 111 11.46 2.41 12.60
CA ASP A 111 10.17 3.09 12.49
C ASP A 111 9.95 3.78 11.14
N CYS A 112 11.01 3.83 10.32
CA CYS A 112 10.99 4.37 8.97
C CYS A 112 11.83 3.48 8.05
N VAL A 113 11.25 3.06 6.92
CA VAL A 113 11.93 2.22 5.92
C VAL A 113 11.63 2.74 4.52
N THR A 114 12.68 2.94 3.72
CA THR A 114 12.57 3.29 2.31
C THR A 114 13.15 2.19 1.45
N LEU A 115 12.38 1.78 0.44
CA LEU A 115 12.78 0.80 -0.56
C LEU A 115 12.93 1.49 -1.92
N LEU A 116 14.06 1.25 -2.59
CA LEU A 116 14.21 1.50 -4.02
C LEU A 116 13.99 0.19 -4.75
N LEU A 117 12.98 0.13 -5.59
CA LEU A 117 12.50 -1.08 -6.24
C LEU A 117 12.75 -1.00 -7.75
N ARG A 118 13.17 -2.13 -8.34
CA ARG A 118 13.19 -2.32 -9.78
C ARG A 118 12.35 -3.54 -10.11
N HIS A 119 11.40 -3.39 -11.00
CA HIS A 119 10.51 -4.45 -11.45
C HIS A 119 10.97 -5.11 -12.75
N ALA A 120 10.54 -6.34 -12.96
CA ALA A 120 10.81 -7.09 -14.21
C ALA A 120 10.22 -6.38 -15.45
N SER A 121 9.11 -5.64 -15.29
CA SER A 121 8.51 -4.80 -16.34
C SER A 121 9.38 -3.62 -16.77
N GLY A 122 10.47 -3.33 -16.05
CA GLY A 122 11.28 -2.13 -16.21
C GLY A 122 10.81 -0.93 -15.36
N ALA A 123 9.67 -1.03 -14.69
CA ALA A 123 9.22 0.00 -13.77
C ALA A 123 10.20 0.16 -12.59
N GLN A 124 10.30 1.38 -12.08
CA GLN A 124 11.11 1.72 -10.92
C GLN A 124 10.25 2.42 -9.87
N GLY A 125 10.48 2.10 -8.61
CA GLY A 125 9.70 2.66 -7.52
C GLY A 125 10.51 3.08 -6.31
N VAL A 126 10.02 4.13 -5.65
CA VAL A 126 10.40 4.49 -4.29
C VAL A 126 9.19 4.19 -3.41
N LEU A 127 9.37 3.30 -2.44
CA LEU A 127 8.35 2.98 -1.45
C LEU A 127 8.87 3.35 -0.06
N ALA A 128 8.30 4.39 0.53
CA ALA A 128 8.59 4.81 1.90
C ALA A 128 7.43 4.40 2.82
N ALA A 129 7.73 3.70 3.88
CA ALA A 129 6.76 3.32 4.90
C ALA A 129 7.27 3.73 6.29
N ASP A 130 6.40 4.31 7.10
CA ASP A 130 6.73 4.74 8.46
C ASP A 130 5.55 4.58 9.43
N VAL A 131 5.89 4.57 10.71
CA VAL A 131 4.92 4.56 11.82
C VAL A 131 5.01 5.83 12.68
N VAL A 132 5.54 6.90 12.11
CA VAL A 132 5.80 8.18 12.79
C VAL A 132 5.03 9.37 12.19
N SER A 133 4.43 9.21 11.02
CA SER A 133 3.62 10.25 10.37
C SER A 133 2.44 10.66 11.23
N PRO A 134 2.35 11.93 11.66
CA PRO A 134 1.32 12.38 12.62
C PRO A 134 -0.09 12.39 12.04
N LYS A 135 -0.22 12.24 10.72
CA LYS A 135 -1.47 12.04 9.99
C LYS A 135 -1.31 10.80 9.11
N ALA A 136 -2.33 9.96 9.06
CA ALA A 136 -2.35 8.84 8.13
C ALA A 136 -2.19 9.36 6.70
N VAL A 137 -1.18 8.83 5.99
CA VAL A 137 -0.87 9.18 4.61
C VAL A 137 -0.79 7.93 3.74
N ARG A 138 -1.19 8.07 2.49
CA ARG A 138 -1.06 7.06 1.44
C ARG A 138 -0.95 7.79 0.11
N ASN A 139 0.21 8.43 -0.08
CA ASN A 139 0.46 9.30 -1.23
C ASN A 139 1.20 8.53 -2.31
N PHE A 140 0.54 8.30 -3.41
CA PHE A 140 1.07 7.59 -4.57
C PHE A 140 1.12 8.52 -5.77
N GLU A 141 2.26 8.52 -6.46
CA GLU A 141 2.46 9.21 -7.72
C GLU A 141 3.14 8.26 -8.71
N CYS A 142 2.65 8.20 -9.95
CA CYS A 142 3.21 7.39 -11.01
C CYS A 142 3.32 8.22 -12.28
N PHE A 143 4.48 8.18 -12.94
CA PHE A 143 4.74 8.98 -14.12
C PHE A 143 5.63 8.29 -15.14
N GLY A 144 5.44 8.66 -16.39
CA GLY A 144 6.20 8.28 -17.57
C GLY A 144 5.98 9.33 -18.65
N ASP A 145 6.63 9.16 -19.81
CA ASP A 145 6.46 10.08 -20.94
C ASP A 145 5.04 9.91 -21.56
N GLY A 146 4.11 10.74 -21.10
CA GLY A 146 2.69 10.72 -21.49
C GLY A 146 1.75 10.05 -20.49
N LEU A 147 2.23 9.66 -19.31
CA LEU A 147 1.41 9.19 -18.18
C LEU A 147 1.79 9.96 -16.93
N HIS A 148 0.79 10.45 -16.18
CA HIS A 148 0.99 10.99 -14.84
C HIS A 148 -0.27 10.81 -14.02
N LEU A 149 -0.17 9.99 -12.96
CA LEU A 149 -1.25 9.68 -12.03
C LEU A 149 -0.83 10.09 -10.62
N PHE A 150 -1.78 10.59 -9.85
CA PHE A 150 -1.58 10.98 -8.46
C PHE A 150 -2.77 10.53 -7.61
N TRP A 151 -2.51 9.90 -6.46
CA TRP A 151 -3.52 9.39 -5.55
C TRP A 151 -3.15 9.60 -4.09
N GLU A 152 -4.07 10.16 -3.29
CA GLU A 152 -3.89 10.39 -1.86
C GLU A 152 -4.58 9.33 -0.97
N GLY A 153 -4.73 8.11 -1.47
CA GLY A 153 -5.22 6.97 -0.69
C GLY A 153 -6.74 6.92 -0.49
N ASN A 154 -7.50 7.83 -1.04
CA ASN A 154 -8.96 7.87 -0.90
C ASN A 154 -9.67 8.09 -2.24
N PRO A 155 -10.98 7.74 -2.35
CA PRO A 155 -11.74 7.83 -3.61
C PRO A 155 -11.92 9.25 -4.17
N LYS A 156 -11.75 10.27 -3.35
CA LYS A 156 -11.93 11.67 -3.73
C LYS A 156 -10.63 12.35 -4.18
N ALA A 157 -9.54 11.61 -4.22
CA ALA A 157 -8.21 12.16 -4.44
C ALA A 157 -7.36 11.32 -5.40
N LEU A 158 -7.98 10.76 -6.43
CA LEU A 158 -7.30 10.18 -7.58
C LEU A 158 -7.37 11.16 -8.75
N TYR A 159 -6.23 11.44 -9.34
CA TYR A 159 -6.10 12.40 -10.44
C TYR A 159 -5.20 11.86 -11.56
N GLU A 160 -5.52 12.26 -12.78
CA GLU A 160 -4.63 12.18 -13.94
C GLU A 160 -4.21 13.57 -14.39
N PHE A 161 -2.99 13.69 -14.91
CA PHE A 161 -2.54 14.92 -15.57
C PHE A 161 -2.49 14.65 -17.08
N LYS A 162 -3.30 15.38 -17.83
CA LYS A 162 -3.42 15.20 -19.27
C LYS A 162 -3.59 16.55 -19.96
N ASP A 163 -2.82 16.78 -21.03
CA ASP A 163 -2.85 18.02 -21.81
C ASP A 163 -2.60 19.30 -20.98
N GLY A 164 -1.81 19.17 -19.88
CA GLY A 164 -1.52 20.27 -18.95
C GLY A 164 -2.55 20.44 -17.82
N ASP A 165 -3.65 19.70 -17.83
CA ASP A 165 -4.73 19.79 -16.86
C ASP A 165 -4.67 18.66 -15.83
N LYS A 166 -4.95 18.99 -14.55
CA LYS A 166 -5.22 18.04 -13.48
C LYS A 166 -6.69 17.66 -13.52
N ARG A 167 -7.01 16.40 -13.79
CA ARG A 167 -8.37 15.89 -13.90
C ARG A 167 -8.66 14.90 -12.77
N PHE A 168 -9.75 15.10 -12.06
CA PHE A 168 -10.24 14.14 -11.07
C PHE A 168 -10.75 12.87 -11.76
N VAL A 169 -10.36 11.71 -11.23
CA VAL A 169 -10.83 10.40 -11.69
C VAL A 169 -11.83 9.85 -10.70
N ASN A 170 -13.09 9.78 -11.11
CA ASN A 170 -14.14 9.19 -10.29
C ASN A 170 -14.21 7.68 -10.54
N THR A 171 -13.78 6.89 -9.56
CA THR A 171 -13.76 5.42 -9.64
C THR A 171 -14.99 4.77 -9.01
N TYR A 172 -15.77 5.52 -8.22
CA TYR A 172 -16.99 5.03 -7.56
C TYR A 172 -18.18 5.92 -7.89
N ALA A 173 -19.30 5.32 -8.29
CA ALA A 173 -20.57 6.05 -8.40
C ALA A 173 -21.06 6.53 -7.00
N SER A 174 -20.85 5.68 -5.99
CA SER A 174 -21.00 5.99 -4.56
C SER A 174 -20.03 5.12 -3.78
N PHE A 175 -19.60 5.54 -2.61
CA PHE A 175 -18.87 4.71 -1.67
C PHE A 175 -19.34 4.99 -0.26
N GLU A 176 -19.37 3.94 0.55
CA GLU A 176 -19.67 4.02 1.96
C GLU A 176 -18.42 4.32 2.74
N HIS A 177 -18.55 5.15 3.75
CA HIS A 177 -17.48 5.53 4.66
C HIS A 177 -18.04 5.66 6.06
N ASP A 178 -17.51 4.87 6.97
CA ASP A 178 -17.80 4.99 8.39
C ASP A 178 -16.88 6.06 9.01
N SER A 179 -17.48 7.11 9.54
CA SER A 179 -16.75 8.24 10.16
C SER A 179 -15.87 7.88 11.36
N ARG A 180 -15.98 6.64 11.87
CA ARG A 180 -15.11 6.09 12.92
C ARG A 180 -13.73 5.70 12.40
N TYR A 181 -13.58 5.52 11.10
CA TYR A 181 -12.33 5.14 10.44
C TYR A 181 -11.73 6.30 9.65
N SER A 182 -10.48 6.16 9.25
CA SER A 182 -9.83 7.14 8.40
C SER A 182 -10.43 7.15 6.99
N ASP A 183 -10.32 8.29 6.28
CA ASP A 183 -10.80 8.45 4.89
C ASP A 183 -10.14 7.48 3.90
N ASN A 184 -9.08 6.79 4.32
CA ASN A 184 -8.41 5.77 3.52
C ASN A 184 -9.17 4.42 3.51
N ILE A 185 -10.13 4.21 4.39
CA ILE A 185 -10.93 2.99 4.45
C ILE A 185 -12.11 3.12 3.48
N VAL A 186 -12.24 2.17 2.58
CA VAL A 186 -13.33 2.08 1.60
C VAL A 186 -14.03 0.74 1.76
N GLU A 187 -15.21 0.76 2.35
CA GLU A 187 -15.95 -0.46 2.72
C GLU A 187 -16.30 -1.32 1.50
N ASN A 188 -16.61 -0.70 0.35
CA ASN A 188 -16.88 -1.43 -0.89
C ASN A 188 -15.75 -2.42 -1.27
N ALA A 189 -14.50 -2.05 -1.01
CA ALA A 189 -13.37 -2.92 -1.34
C ALA A 189 -13.35 -4.22 -0.51
N TYR A 190 -13.86 -4.19 0.72
CA TYR A 190 -13.99 -5.39 1.56
C TYR A 190 -15.14 -6.30 1.10
N VAL A 191 -16.16 -5.74 0.46
CA VAL A 191 -17.25 -6.52 -0.13
C VAL A 191 -16.82 -7.15 -1.44
N ASP A 192 -16.02 -6.43 -2.23
CA ASP A 192 -15.50 -6.89 -3.52
C ASP A 192 -14.42 -7.98 -3.35
N GLU A 193 -13.72 -8.02 -2.19
CA GLU A 193 -12.73 -9.04 -1.82
C GLU A 193 -13.39 -10.41 -1.53
#